data_4782517a45007a2e9ee6737eca8f391c
#
_entry.id   4782517a45007a2e9ee6737eca8f391c
#
_cell.length_a   1.000
_cell.length_b   1.000
_cell.length_c   1.000
_cell.angle_alpha   90.00
_cell.angle_beta   90.00
_cell.angle_gamma   90.00
#
_symmetry.space_group_name_H-M   'P 1'
#
loop_
_entity.id
_entity.type
_entity.pdbx_description
1 polymer ?
#
loop_
_entity_poly.entity_id
_entity_poly.type
_entity_poly.pdbx_seq_one_letter_code
_entity_poly.pdbx_strand_id
1 'polypeptide(L)'
;GTLTARTLAAAIGRSHEDGLAPLDYHLDLIYDLLARVLKQSGKHDPLPFEPALWADLDLMLTDAFVLLSAHLAAGRVNPETLHSDWKIKPGSVDLSTALDQAASSGDIDTALGRLRPVHQGYTDLRDALARLRELKAAGGWPTVAARQTLHPGDHGPAVGDLRFRLLASGDADLTGRIDDLLYFDSRLAAAVKRFQ
;
A
#
# COMPACT_ATOMS: atom_id res chain seq x y z
N GLY A 1 -18.46 16.38 -10.47
CA GLY A 1 -18.91 16.93 -9.20
C GLY A 1 -18.46 16.16 -7.96
N THR A 2 -19.26 16.19 -6.90
CA THR A 2 -18.92 15.56 -5.60
C THR A 2 -18.69 14.06 -5.65
N LEU A 3 -19.31 13.34 -6.60
CA LEU A 3 -19.08 11.89 -6.77
C LEU A 3 -17.65 11.62 -7.24
N THR A 4 -17.18 12.31 -8.25
CA THR A 4 -15.82 12.21 -8.77
C THR A 4 -14.78 12.59 -7.70
N ALA A 5 -15.07 13.62 -6.90
CA ALA A 5 -14.22 14.03 -5.78
C ALA A 5 -14.08 12.92 -4.70
N ARG A 6 -15.18 12.24 -4.37
CA ARG A 6 -15.16 11.09 -3.44
C ARG A 6 -14.40 9.90 -4.01
N THR A 7 -14.57 9.63 -5.31
CA THR A 7 -13.83 8.55 -5.99
C THR A 7 -12.33 8.82 -5.96
N LEU A 8 -11.92 10.07 -6.24
CA LEU A 8 -10.51 10.45 -6.16
C LEU A 8 -9.97 10.36 -4.72
N ALA A 9 -10.69 10.87 -3.73
CA ALA A 9 -10.27 10.74 -2.32
C ALA A 9 -10.09 9.27 -1.89
N ALA A 10 -11.01 8.39 -2.34
CA ALA A 10 -10.89 6.95 -2.09
C ALA A 10 -9.68 6.34 -2.83
N ALA A 11 -9.39 6.76 -4.06
CA ALA A 11 -8.22 6.32 -4.82
C ALA A 11 -6.91 6.78 -4.15
N ILE A 12 -6.86 8.04 -3.67
CA ILE A 12 -5.74 8.55 -2.87
C ILE A 12 -5.56 7.72 -1.61
N GLY A 13 -6.64 7.39 -0.90
CA GLY A 13 -6.59 6.52 0.27
C GLY A 13 -5.95 5.15 -0.02
N ARG A 14 -6.18 4.60 -1.22
CA ARG A 14 -5.56 3.33 -1.66
C ARG A 14 -4.13 3.46 -2.18
N SER A 15 -3.58 4.67 -2.34
CA SER A 15 -2.20 4.86 -2.82
C SER A 15 -1.17 4.14 -1.96
N HIS A 16 -1.51 3.84 -0.70
CA HIS A 16 -0.68 3.03 0.16
C HIS A 16 -0.41 1.62 -0.43
N GLU A 17 -1.29 1.05 -1.24
CA GLU A 17 -1.08 -0.23 -1.92
C GLU A 17 0.13 -0.17 -2.87
N ASP A 18 0.41 1.01 -3.41
CA ASP A 18 1.55 1.30 -4.28
C ASP A 18 2.80 1.78 -3.50
N GLY A 19 2.80 1.66 -2.16
CA GLY A 19 3.90 2.10 -1.31
C GLY A 19 3.95 3.60 -1.05
N LEU A 20 2.94 4.34 -1.48
CA LEU A 20 2.82 5.79 -1.31
C LEU A 20 2.07 6.14 -0.04
N ALA A 21 2.31 7.31 0.53
CA ALA A 21 1.61 7.77 1.73
C ALA A 21 0.42 8.66 1.33
N PRO A 22 -0.84 8.28 1.64
CA PRO A 22 -2.02 9.07 1.26
C PRO A 22 -2.00 10.52 1.73
N LEU A 23 -1.35 10.80 2.87
CA LEU A 23 -1.22 12.15 3.42
C LEU A 23 -0.37 13.09 2.56
N ASP A 24 0.55 12.55 1.77
CA ASP A 24 1.35 13.35 0.84
C ASP A 24 0.51 13.95 -0.30
N TYR A 25 -0.74 13.50 -0.45
CA TYR A 25 -1.71 13.95 -1.47
C TYR A 25 -2.89 14.68 -0.83
N HIS A 26 -2.67 15.38 0.26
CA HIS A 26 -3.66 16.24 0.95
C HIS A 26 -4.94 15.53 1.38
N LEU A 27 -4.90 14.21 1.62
CA LEU A 27 -6.10 13.42 1.87
C LEU A 27 -6.96 13.96 3.01
N ASP A 28 -6.34 14.38 4.12
CA ASP A 28 -7.04 14.90 5.29
C ASP A 28 -7.78 16.20 4.97
N LEU A 29 -7.09 17.12 4.25
CA LEU A 29 -7.68 18.39 3.83
C LEU A 29 -8.82 18.16 2.83
N ILE A 30 -8.65 17.24 1.89
CA ILE A 30 -9.69 16.86 0.92
C ILE A 30 -10.92 16.35 1.64
N TYR A 31 -10.77 15.47 2.66
CA TYR A 31 -11.91 14.99 3.44
C TYR A 31 -12.61 16.10 4.23
N ASP A 32 -11.86 17.03 4.83
CA ASP A 32 -12.45 18.17 5.53
C ASP A 32 -13.24 19.07 4.58
N LEU A 33 -12.65 19.44 3.44
CA LEU A 33 -13.32 20.25 2.41
C LEU A 33 -14.57 19.55 1.86
N LEU A 34 -14.48 18.24 1.57
CA LEU A 34 -15.62 17.44 1.14
C LEU A 34 -16.75 17.44 2.17
N ALA A 35 -16.43 17.28 3.45
CA ALA A 35 -17.42 17.28 4.53
C ALA A 35 -18.13 18.64 4.60
N ARG A 36 -17.40 19.75 4.46
CA ARG A 36 -17.96 21.11 4.46
C ARG A 36 -18.83 21.36 3.23
N VAL A 37 -18.38 20.97 2.03
CA VAL A 37 -19.16 21.09 0.78
C VAL A 37 -20.45 20.29 0.86
N LEU A 38 -20.41 19.09 1.44
CA LEU A 38 -21.61 18.25 1.60
C LEU A 38 -22.63 18.86 2.57
N LYS A 39 -22.18 19.56 3.62
CA LYS A 39 -23.08 20.31 4.51
C LYS A 39 -23.79 21.43 3.77
N GLN A 40 -23.12 22.13 2.86
CA GLN A 40 -23.77 23.17 2.03
C GLN A 40 -24.82 22.60 1.07
N SER A 41 -24.62 21.35 0.61
CA SER A 41 -25.53 20.66 -0.31
C SER A 41 -26.62 19.87 0.41
N GLY A 42 -26.68 19.89 1.73
CA GLY A 42 -27.60 19.13 2.56
C GLY A 42 -29.06 19.58 2.41
N LYS A 43 -30.03 18.64 2.51
CA LYS A 43 -31.48 18.94 2.45
C LYS A 43 -32.04 19.52 3.75
N HIS A 44 -31.32 19.34 4.89
CA HIS A 44 -31.74 19.80 6.20
C HIS A 44 -30.74 20.86 6.66
N ASP A 45 -31.17 22.11 6.78
CA ASP A 45 -30.39 23.26 7.22
C ASP A 45 -29.04 23.42 6.45
N PRO A 46 -29.10 23.70 5.13
CA PRO A 46 -27.91 23.85 4.31
C PRO A 46 -27.15 25.12 4.75
N LEU A 47 -25.82 25.00 4.87
CA LEU A 47 -24.97 26.17 5.09
C LEU A 47 -25.01 27.09 3.85
N PRO A 48 -24.75 28.40 4.01
CA PRO A 48 -24.64 29.33 2.90
C PRO A 48 -23.62 28.82 1.85
N PHE A 49 -23.93 29.04 0.57
CA PHE A 49 -23.02 28.69 -0.52
C PHE A 49 -21.76 29.58 -0.49
N GLU A 50 -20.60 28.94 -0.37
CA GLU A 50 -19.31 29.60 -0.34
C GLU A 50 -18.50 29.19 -1.59
N PRO A 51 -18.43 30.03 -2.65
CA PRO A 51 -17.71 29.72 -3.88
C PRO A 51 -16.24 29.38 -3.64
N ALA A 52 -15.60 30.05 -2.66
CA ALA A 52 -14.20 29.84 -2.32
C ALA A 52 -13.94 28.38 -1.85
N LEU A 53 -14.85 27.84 -1.03
CA LEU A 53 -14.73 26.45 -0.56
C LEU A 53 -14.76 25.43 -1.70
N TRP A 54 -15.57 25.67 -2.73
CA TRP A 54 -15.61 24.80 -3.91
C TRP A 54 -14.36 24.94 -4.76
N ALA A 55 -13.83 26.17 -4.90
CA ALA A 55 -12.57 26.42 -5.58
C ALA A 55 -11.38 25.77 -4.87
N ASP A 56 -11.32 25.87 -3.55
CA ASP A 56 -10.29 25.22 -2.73
C ASP A 56 -10.33 23.70 -2.89
N LEU A 57 -11.52 23.11 -2.86
CA LEU A 57 -11.68 21.66 -3.08
C LEU A 57 -11.22 21.26 -4.49
N ASP A 58 -11.59 22.00 -5.52
CA ASP A 58 -11.22 21.71 -6.92
C ASP A 58 -9.70 21.79 -7.12
N LEU A 59 -9.06 22.82 -6.56
CA LEU A 59 -7.61 22.98 -6.59
C LEU A 59 -6.90 21.82 -5.86
N MET A 60 -7.36 21.46 -4.67
CA MET A 60 -6.76 20.36 -3.91
C MET A 60 -6.92 19.01 -4.60
N LEU A 61 -8.07 18.74 -5.20
CA LEU A 61 -8.30 17.51 -5.96
C LEU A 61 -7.44 17.44 -7.22
N THR A 62 -7.31 18.55 -7.92
CA THR A 62 -6.47 18.63 -9.14
C THR A 62 -5.00 18.42 -8.79
N ASP A 63 -4.49 19.12 -7.78
CA ASP A 63 -3.12 18.98 -7.33
C ASP A 63 -2.81 17.56 -6.86
N ALA A 64 -3.69 16.98 -6.03
CA ALA A 64 -3.55 15.61 -5.57
C ALA A 64 -3.56 14.59 -6.71
N PHE A 65 -4.44 14.75 -7.71
CA PHE A 65 -4.47 13.86 -8.87
C PHE A 65 -3.18 13.95 -9.68
N VAL A 66 -2.70 15.16 -9.99
CA VAL A 66 -1.49 15.38 -10.78
C VAL A 66 -0.26 14.83 -10.05
N LEU A 67 -0.14 15.12 -8.75
CA LEU A 67 0.98 14.65 -7.95
C LEU A 67 0.99 13.13 -7.81
N LEU A 68 -0.16 12.51 -7.51
CA LEU A 68 -0.28 11.05 -7.43
C LEU A 68 0.01 10.40 -8.78
N SER A 69 -0.50 10.96 -9.86
CA SER A 69 -0.25 10.50 -11.23
C SER A 69 1.23 10.52 -11.59
N ALA A 70 1.92 11.61 -11.26
CA ALA A 70 3.36 11.74 -11.46
C ALA A 70 4.14 10.66 -10.69
N HIS A 71 3.79 10.43 -9.42
CA HIS A 71 4.46 9.44 -8.58
C HIS A 71 4.18 8.00 -9.01
N LEU A 72 2.98 7.70 -9.51
CA LEU A 72 2.66 6.38 -10.07
C LEU A 72 3.43 6.11 -11.36
N ALA A 73 3.57 7.12 -12.22
CA ALA A 73 4.20 6.98 -13.53
C ALA A 73 5.74 6.95 -13.47
N ALA A 74 6.34 7.84 -12.67
CA ALA A 74 7.79 8.10 -12.67
C ALA A 74 8.47 7.74 -11.33
N GLY A 75 7.69 7.40 -10.31
CA GLY A 75 8.21 7.23 -8.95
C GLY A 75 8.31 8.55 -8.19
N ARG A 76 8.41 8.44 -6.86
CA ARG A 76 8.47 9.60 -5.95
C ARG A 76 9.86 10.25 -5.88
N VAL A 77 10.90 9.48 -6.15
CA VAL A 77 12.28 9.91 -6.02
C VAL A 77 12.95 9.92 -7.38
N ASN A 78 13.61 11.02 -7.72
CA ASN A 78 14.46 11.05 -8.89
C ASN A 78 15.76 10.27 -8.60
N PRO A 79 15.99 9.10 -9.24
CA PRO A 79 17.17 8.29 -8.97
C PRO A 79 18.48 8.96 -9.39
N GLU A 80 18.46 9.89 -10.35
CA GLU A 80 19.64 10.65 -10.77
C GLU A 80 20.20 11.54 -9.64
N THR A 81 19.33 11.96 -8.69
CA THR A 81 19.78 12.73 -7.52
C THR A 81 20.44 11.89 -6.45
N LEU A 82 20.21 10.57 -6.45
CA LEU A 82 20.78 9.63 -5.48
C LEU A 82 22.03 8.93 -6.02
N HIS A 83 22.05 8.66 -7.33
CA HIS A 83 23.12 7.92 -8.00
C HIS A 83 23.49 8.61 -9.30
N SER A 84 24.67 9.24 -9.33
CA SER A 84 25.17 9.95 -10.51
C SER A 84 25.32 9.08 -11.76
N ASP A 85 25.45 7.75 -11.59
CA ASP A 85 25.59 6.77 -12.67
C ASP A 85 24.24 6.25 -13.20
N TRP A 86 23.13 6.71 -12.65
CA TRP A 86 21.79 6.32 -13.12
C TRP A 86 21.50 6.93 -14.48
N LYS A 87 21.33 6.09 -15.49
CA LYS A 87 21.12 6.51 -16.89
C LYS A 87 19.74 6.17 -17.45
N ILE A 88 18.93 5.46 -16.67
CA ILE A 88 17.56 5.10 -17.08
C ILE A 88 16.65 6.29 -16.81
N LYS A 89 16.14 6.90 -17.87
CA LYS A 89 15.17 7.98 -17.76
C LYS A 89 13.76 7.42 -17.57
N PRO A 90 12.98 7.93 -16.61
CA PRO A 90 11.55 7.60 -16.54
C PRO A 90 10.87 7.95 -17.86
N GLY A 91 9.86 7.15 -18.25
CA GLY A 91 9.04 7.49 -19.40
C GLY A 91 8.35 8.84 -19.20
N SER A 92 8.19 9.63 -20.25
CA SER A 92 7.37 10.84 -20.21
C SER A 92 5.89 10.45 -20.24
N VAL A 93 5.12 10.91 -19.27
CA VAL A 93 3.67 10.74 -19.21
C VAL A 93 3.02 12.11 -19.37
N ASP A 94 2.06 12.19 -20.27
CA ASP A 94 1.23 13.40 -20.42
C ASP A 94 0.16 13.40 -19.33
N LEU A 95 0.48 14.08 -18.22
CA LEU A 95 -0.40 14.20 -17.07
C LEU A 95 -1.64 15.06 -17.37
N SER A 96 -1.56 15.99 -18.32
CA SER A 96 -2.72 16.81 -18.70
C SER A 96 -3.77 15.96 -19.41
N THR A 97 -3.36 15.13 -20.35
CA THR A 97 -4.26 14.18 -21.01
C THR A 97 -4.86 13.18 -20.01
N ALA A 98 -4.08 12.70 -19.04
CA ALA A 98 -4.58 11.80 -18.00
C ALA A 98 -5.65 12.49 -17.11
N LEU A 99 -5.43 13.75 -16.75
CA LEU A 99 -6.39 14.56 -15.99
C LEU A 99 -7.70 14.79 -16.78
N ASP A 100 -7.58 15.20 -18.03
CA ASP A 100 -8.74 15.44 -18.91
C ASP A 100 -9.58 14.18 -19.12
N GLN A 101 -8.93 13.03 -19.29
CA GLN A 101 -9.62 11.73 -19.39
C GLN A 101 -10.32 11.36 -18.07
N ALA A 102 -9.67 11.53 -16.93
CA ALA A 102 -10.24 11.27 -15.63
C ALA A 102 -11.44 12.18 -15.34
N ALA A 103 -11.33 13.47 -15.64
CA ALA A 103 -12.38 14.46 -15.44
C ALA A 103 -13.59 14.22 -16.35
N SER A 104 -13.37 13.86 -17.61
CA SER A 104 -14.43 13.64 -18.60
C SER A 104 -15.16 12.29 -18.41
N SER A 105 -14.42 11.22 -18.09
CA SER A 105 -14.99 9.89 -17.89
C SER A 105 -15.57 9.69 -16.50
N GLY A 106 -15.04 10.40 -15.49
CA GLY A 106 -15.29 10.14 -14.07
C GLY A 106 -14.67 8.84 -13.54
N ASP A 107 -13.94 8.08 -14.39
CA ASP A 107 -13.28 6.82 -14.02
C ASP A 107 -11.85 7.06 -13.58
N ILE A 108 -11.71 7.52 -12.35
CA ILE A 108 -10.43 7.83 -11.71
C ILE A 108 -9.55 6.58 -11.58
N ASP A 109 -10.15 5.45 -11.23
CA ASP A 109 -9.39 4.20 -10.99
C ASP A 109 -8.73 3.68 -12.26
N THR A 110 -9.44 3.69 -13.38
CA THR A 110 -8.86 3.33 -14.67
C THR A 110 -7.78 4.32 -15.11
N ALA A 111 -8.01 5.62 -14.92
CA ALA A 111 -7.03 6.64 -15.28
C ALA A 111 -5.71 6.47 -14.50
N LEU A 112 -5.77 6.33 -13.17
CA LEU A 112 -4.59 6.08 -12.34
C LEU A 112 -3.98 4.70 -12.59
N GLY A 113 -4.82 3.69 -12.88
CA GLY A 113 -4.37 2.32 -13.19
C GLY A 113 -3.45 2.24 -14.40
N ARG A 114 -3.71 3.04 -15.43
CA ARG A 114 -2.90 3.11 -16.67
C ARG A 114 -1.53 3.74 -16.46
N LEU A 115 -1.35 4.49 -15.37
CA LEU A 115 -0.09 5.15 -15.03
C LEU A 115 0.86 4.24 -14.25
N ARG A 116 0.36 3.13 -13.69
CA ARG A 116 1.19 2.18 -12.95
C ARG A 116 2.12 1.42 -13.89
N PRO A 117 3.34 1.10 -13.43
CA PRO A 117 4.22 0.22 -14.20
C PRO A 117 3.58 -1.14 -14.48
N VAL A 118 3.69 -1.61 -15.72
CA VAL A 118 3.16 -2.92 -16.15
C VAL A 118 4.15 -4.07 -15.91
N HIS A 119 5.31 -3.78 -15.36
CA HIS A 119 6.36 -4.77 -15.12
C HIS A 119 5.97 -5.72 -13.99
N GLN A 120 6.19 -7.03 -14.17
CA GLN A 120 5.85 -8.07 -13.17
C GLN A 120 6.44 -7.77 -11.80
N GLY A 121 7.69 -7.31 -11.72
CA GLY A 121 8.33 -6.95 -10.45
C GLY A 121 7.60 -5.86 -9.65
N TYR A 122 6.86 -4.97 -10.32
CA TYR A 122 6.02 -3.99 -9.62
C TYR A 122 4.82 -4.67 -8.93
N THR A 123 4.17 -5.58 -9.64
CA THR A 123 3.07 -6.38 -9.08
C THR A 123 3.55 -7.23 -7.91
N ASP A 124 4.68 -7.92 -8.07
CA ASP A 124 5.27 -8.76 -7.02
C ASP A 124 5.60 -7.95 -5.75
N LEU A 125 6.11 -6.71 -5.92
CA LEU A 125 6.39 -5.80 -4.79
C LEU A 125 5.11 -5.33 -4.10
N ARG A 126 4.06 -5.03 -4.84
CA ARG A 126 2.74 -4.68 -4.26
C ARG A 126 2.19 -5.82 -3.43
N ASP A 127 2.24 -7.05 -3.97
CA ASP A 127 1.75 -8.24 -3.28
C ASP A 127 2.58 -8.54 -2.02
N ALA A 128 3.90 -8.36 -2.10
CA ALA A 128 4.78 -8.49 -0.94
C ALA A 128 4.47 -7.43 0.12
N LEU A 129 4.23 -6.18 -0.30
CA LEU A 129 3.86 -5.09 0.61
C LEU A 129 2.53 -5.36 1.31
N ALA A 130 1.52 -5.86 0.58
CA ALA A 130 0.22 -6.24 1.16
C ALA A 130 0.40 -7.31 2.24
N ARG A 131 1.11 -8.40 1.95
CA ARG A 131 1.41 -9.48 2.91
C ARG A 131 2.14 -8.97 4.15
N LEU A 132 3.15 -8.10 3.99
CA LEU A 132 3.89 -7.56 5.13
C LEU A 132 3.04 -6.62 6.00
N ARG A 133 2.08 -5.92 5.40
CA ARG A 133 1.12 -5.09 6.16
C ARG A 133 0.13 -5.94 6.93
N GLU A 134 -0.38 -7.01 6.35
CA GLU A 134 -1.23 -7.97 7.04
C GLU A 134 -0.48 -8.60 8.22
N LEU A 135 0.75 -9.03 8.01
CA LEU A 135 1.60 -9.55 9.07
C LEU A 135 1.81 -8.50 10.19
N LYS A 136 2.11 -7.26 9.82
CA LYS A 136 2.24 -6.16 10.79
C LYS A 136 0.96 -5.93 11.59
N ALA A 137 -0.20 -5.95 10.93
CA ALA A 137 -1.50 -5.79 11.57
C ALA A 137 -1.83 -6.94 12.52
N ALA A 138 -1.34 -8.16 12.21
CA ALA A 138 -1.46 -9.35 13.06
C ALA A 138 -0.47 -9.38 14.25
N GLY A 139 0.31 -8.30 14.47
CA GLY A 139 1.26 -8.19 15.57
C GLY A 139 2.74 -8.35 15.18
N GLY A 140 3.01 -8.47 13.88
CA GLY A 140 4.38 -8.57 13.35
C GLY A 140 4.94 -10.00 13.36
N TRP A 141 6.25 -10.09 13.22
CA TRP A 141 6.93 -11.38 13.21
C TRP A 141 6.94 -12.03 14.59
N PRO A 142 6.54 -13.31 14.71
CA PRO A 142 6.70 -14.04 15.96
C PRO A 142 8.17 -14.05 16.41
N THR A 143 8.41 -13.78 17.67
CA THR A 143 9.76 -13.77 18.25
C THR A 143 10.13 -15.17 18.73
N VAL A 144 11.35 -15.61 18.41
CA VAL A 144 11.89 -16.89 18.91
C VAL A 144 12.70 -16.63 20.18
N ALA A 145 12.16 -17.07 21.32
CA ALA A 145 12.81 -16.90 22.62
C ALA A 145 13.85 -18.00 22.92
N ALA A 146 14.75 -18.26 21.96
CA ALA A 146 15.83 -19.25 22.15
C ALA A 146 17.02 -18.63 22.85
N ARG A 147 17.49 -19.22 23.95
CA ARG A 147 18.71 -18.83 24.66
C ARG A 147 19.96 -19.59 24.16
N GLN A 148 19.75 -20.60 23.36
CA GLN A 148 20.79 -21.47 22.80
C GLN A 148 20.41 -21.91 21.39
N THR A 149 21.36 -22.45 20.65
CA THR A 149 21.12 -22.99 19.31
C THR A 149 20.15 -24.19 19.41
N LEU A 150 19.14 -24.20 18.51
CA LEU A 150 18.17 -25.28 18.42
C LEU A 150 18.64 -26.32 17.39
N HIS A 151 18.49 -27.61 17.72
CA HIS A 151 18.89 -28.73 16.86
C HIS A 151 17.70 -29.66 16.60
N PRO A 152 17.74 -30.43 15.50
CA PRO A 152 16.79 -31.53 15.29
C PRO A 152 16.79 -32.50 16.49
N GLY A 153 15.60 -32.83 17.01
CA GLY A 153 15.40 -33.62 18.18
C GLY A 153 15.17 -32.82 19.47
N ASP A 154 15.44 -31.52 19.49
CA ASP A 154 15.13 -30.67 20.64
C ASP A 154 13.60 -30.57 20.85
N HIS A 155 13.24 -30.37 22.14
CA HIS A 155 11.86 -30.21 22.55
C HIS A 155 11.72 -29.03 23.52
N GLY A 156 10.74 -28.16 23.25
CA GLY A 156 10.43 -27.04 24.14
C GLY A 156 9.75 -25.86 23.47
N PRO A 157 9.36 -24.86 24.28
CA PRO A 157 8.64 -23.65 23.76
C PRO A 157 9.36 -22.94 22.65
N ALA A 158 10.70 -22.80 22.70
CA ALA A 158 11.48 -22.14 21.68
C ALA A 158 11.40 -22.83 20.29
N VAL A 159 11.17 -24.16 20.27
CA VAL A 159 10.92 -24.90 19.03
C VAL A 159 9.55 -24.54 18.46
N GLY A 160 8.54 -24.40 19.33
CA GLY A 160 7.22 -23.90 18.94
C GLY A 160 7.30 -22.47 18.37
N ASP A 161 8.02 -21.58 19.04
CA ASP A 161 8.24 -20.20 18.58
C ASP A 161 8.91 -20.19 17.19
N LEU A 162 9.94 -21.02 16.99
CA LEU A 162 10.61 -21.15 15.69
C LEU A 162 9.64 -21.64 14.60
N ARG A 163 8.80 -22.62 14.92
CA ARG A 163 7.79 -23.13 14.00
C ARG A 163 6.81 -22.06 13.58
N PHE A 164 6.28 -21.29 14.53
CA PHE A 164 5.38 -20.17 14.24
C PHE A 164 6.07 -19.05 13.45
N ARG A 165 7.33 -18.77 13.76
CA ARG A 165 8.12 -17.77 12.99
C ARG A 165 8.28 -18.18 11.53
N LEU A 166 8.60 -19.44 11.26
CA LEU A 166 8.77 -19.97 9.90
C LEU A 166 7.43 -20.13 9.17
N LEU A 167 6.35 -20.37 9.89
CA LEU A 167 5.00 -20.35 9.33
C LEU A 167 4.65 -18.94 8.83
N ALA A 168 4.90 -17.92 9.65
CA ALA A 168 4.62 -16.54 9.31
C ALA A 168 5.46 -16.04 8.11
N SER A 169 6.67 -16.57 7.90
CA SER A 169 7.50 -16.27 6.72
C SER A 169 7.12 -17.08 5.47
N GLY A 170 6.26 -18.11 5.62
CA GLY A 170 5.88 -19.01 4.52
C GLY A 170 6.89 -20.16 4.28
N ASP A 171 7.88 -20.31 5.14
CA ASP A 171 8.91 -21.36 5.03
C ASP A 171 8.48 -22.67 5.67
N ALA A 172 7.55 -22.63 6.62
CA ALA A 172 6.93 -23.81 7.22
C ALA A 172 5.51 -24.02 6.68
N ASP A 173 5.12 -25.29 6.61
CA ASP A 173 3.77 -25.73 6.27
C ASP A 173 3.22 -26.58 7.43
N LEU A 174 2.04 -26.21 7.90
CA LEU A 174 1.29 -26.98 8.91
C LEU A 174 0.27 -27.94 8.28
N THR A 175 0.24 -28.10 6.96
CA THR A 175 -0.63 -29.06 6.31
C THR A 175 -0.27 -30.48 6.74
N GLY A 176 -1.30 -31.21 7.19
CA GLY A 176 -1.13 -32.53 7.76
C GLY A 176 -0.97 -32.54 9.28
N ARG A 177 -1.05 -33.76 9.85
CA ARG A 177 -0.97 -33.95 11.30
C ARG A 177 0.44 -33.67 11.81
N ILE A 178 0.56 -32.75 12.76
CA ILE A 178 1.76 -32.54 13.58
C ILE A 178 1.45 -33.08 14.95
N ASP A 179 2.12 -34.15 15.34
CA ASP A 179 1.84 -34.84 16.59
C ASP A 179 2.33 -34.02 17.80
N ASP A 180 3.41 -33.22 17.60
CA ASP A 180 3.95 -32.36 18.63
C ASP A 180 4.54 -31.07 18.04
N LEU A 181 3.90 -29.94 18.33
CA LEU A 181 4.33 -28.61 17.88
C LEU A 181 5.63 -28.13 18.53
N LEU A 182 5.98 -28.69 19.69
CA LEU A 182 7.17 -28.30 20.45
C LEU A 182 8.38 -29.20 20.15
N TYR A 183 8.23 -30.20 19.28
CA TYR A 183 9.32 -31.09 18.88
C TYR A 183 9.96 -30.65 17.58
N PHE A 184 11.30 -30.58 17.56
CA PHE A 184 12.06 -30.24 16.37
C PHE A 184 12.18 -31.43 15.42
N ASP A 185 11.15 -31.66 14.65
CA ASP A 185 11.02 -32.73 13.67
C ASP A 185 11.74 -32.45 12.34
N SER A 186 11.76 -33.45 11.45
CA SER A 186 12.35 -33.31 10.13
C SER A 186 11.66 -32.29 9.22
N ARG A 187 10.36 -32.02 9.43
CA ARG A 187 9.62 -30.99 8.70
C ARG A 187 10.09 -29.58 9.09
N LEU A 188 10.30 -29.35 10.39
CA LEU A 188 10.86 -28.11 10.88
C LEU A 188 12.30 -27.91 10.40
N ALA A 189 13.12 -28.99 10.38
CA ALA A 189 14.47 -28.94 9.82
C ALA A 189 14.46 -28.54 8.34
N ALA A 190 13.52 -29.06 7.55
CA ALA A 190 13.35 -28.68 6.15
C ALA A 190 12.90 -27.22 6.00
N ALA A 191 12.03 -26.72 6.88
CA ALA A 191 11.60 -25.33 6.90
C ALA A 191 12.76 -24.38 7.24
N VAL A 192 13.59 -24.70 8.21
CA VAL A 192 14.81 -23.92 8.54
C VAL A 192 15.75 -23.85 7.32
N LYS A 193 15.97 -24.97 6.63
CA LYS A 193 16.79 -24.99 5.40
C LYS A 193 16.22 -24.14 4.27
N ARG A 194 14.90 -24.00 4.15
CA ARG A 194 14.29 -23.10 3.14
C ARG A 194 14.46 -21.63 3.50
N PHE A 195 14.42 -21.33 4.80
CA PHE A 195 14.58 -19.98 5.31
C PHE A 195 16.04 -19.46 5.16
N GLN A 196 17.04 -20.33 5.32
CA GLN A 196 18.48 -20.01 5.21
C GLN A 196 18.95 -19.96 3.75
#